data_9f911a42b6e915cc3f62a9b34ff50ffa
#
_entry.id   9f911a42b6e915cc3f62a9b34ff50ffa
#
_cell.length_a   1.000
_cell.length_b   1.000
_cell.length_c   1.000
_cell.angle_alpha   90.00
_cell.angle_beta   90.00
_cell.angle_gamma   90.00
#
_symmetry.space_group_name_H-M   'P 1'
#
loop_
_entity.id
_entity.type
_entity.pdbx_description
1 polymer ?
#
loop_
_entity_poly.entity_id
_entity_poly.type
_entity_poly.pdbx_seq_one_letter_code
_entity_poly.pdbx_strand_id
1 'polypeptide(L)'
;DGRTLRLNSLEFRVYFERVFREQTQVATTLAFAQDEASRIRYETLLQLEDALLEACADLNALAAARRDNRALGRRLQARMATTAPSCEATTRRTSEALDAL
;
A
#
# COMPACT_ATOMS: atom_id res chain seq x y z
N ASP A 1 5.96 8.88 15.92
CA ASP A 1 5.70 9.22 17.31
C ASP A 1 6.13 8.12 18.29
N GLY A 2 6.79 7.07 17.85
CA GLY A 2 7.29 6.00 18.70
C GLY A 2 6.23 5.06 19.27
N ARG A 3 4.99 5.22 18.91
CA ARG A 3 3.93 4.32 19.33
C ARG A 3 3.92 3.06 18.46
N THR A 4 3.96 1.90 19.10
CA THR A 4 3.78 0.63 18.42
C THR A 4 2.29 0.29 18.43
N LEU A 5 1.68 0.23 17.24
CA LEU A 5 0.28 -0.17 17.12
C LEU A 5 0.18 -1.69 17.15
N ARG A 6 -0.74 -2.20 17.95
CA ARG A 6 -1.02 -3.63 17.99
C ARG A 6 -1.92 -4.00 16.81
N LEU A 7 -1.60 -5.10 16.11
CA LEU A 7 -2.34 -5.52 14.92
C LEU A 7 -3.81 -5.82 15.17
N ASN A 8 -4.18 -6.18 16.39
CA ASN A 8 -5.57 -6.45 16.77
C ASN A 8 -6.25 -5.30 17.48
N SER A 9 -5.59 -4.13 17.58
CA SER A 9 -6.21 -2.96 18.19
C SER A 9 -7.20 -2.31 17.24
N LEU A 10 -8.18 -1.62 17.79
CA LEU A 10 -9.13 -0.85 16.99
C LEU A 10 -8.43 0.27 16.23
N GLU A 11 -7.47 0.94 16.88
CA GLU A 11 -6.70 2.02 16.24
C GLU A 11 -5.96 1.51 15.01
N PHE A 12 -5.29 0.36 15.13
CA PHE A 12 -4.57 -0.21 14.00
C PHE A 12 -5.56 -0.64 12.90
N ARG A 13 -6.70 -1.21 13.26
CA ARG A 13 -7.70 -1.64 12.28
C ARG A 13 -8.20 -0.46 11.45
N VAL A 14 -8.51 0.66 12.11
CA VAL A 14 -8.96 1.86 11.42
C VAL A 14 -7.86 2.40 10.50
N TYR A 15 -6.62 2.46 11.01
CA TYR A 15 -5.47 2.90 10.24
C TYR A 15 -5.23 2.00 9.02
N PHE A 16 -5.21 0.68 9.23
CA PHE A 16 -5.01 -0.30 8.16
C PHE A 16 -6.08 -0.16 7.07
N GLU A 17 -7.33 -0.07 7.45
CA GLU A 17 -8.43 0.05 6.48
C GLU A 17 -8.32 1.33 5.66
N ARG A 18 -7.93 2.42 6.30
CA ARG A 18 -7.74 3.70 5.61
C ARG A 18 -6.60 3.62 4.59
N VAL A 19 -5.44 3.13 5.02
CA VAL A 19 -4.26 3.03 4.14
C VAL A 19 -4.53 2.05 3.00
N PHE A 20 -5.15 0.92 3.29
CA PHE A 20 -5.48 -0.07 2.27
C PHE A 20 -6.44 0.50 1.23
N ARG A 21 -7.44 1.27 1.67
CA ARG A 21 -8.37 1.94 0.76
C ARG A 21 -7.67 2.98 -0.10
N GLU A 22 -6.80 3.80 0.49
CA GLU A 22 -6.02 4.79 -0.26
C GLU A 22 -5.15 4.10 -1.32
N GLN A 23 -4.46 3.03 -0.94
CA GLN A 23 -3.65 2.25 -1.88
C GLN A 23 -4.49 1.70 -3.03
N THR A 24 -5.65 1.14 -2.73
CA THR A 24 -6.53 0.56 -3.75
C THR A 24 -7.00 1.63 -4.74
N GLN A 25 -7.36 2.81 -4.25
CA GLN A 25 -7.76 3.92 -5.10
C GLN A 25 -6.62 4.37 -6.02
N VAL A 26 -5.41 4.50 -5.48
CA VAL A 26 -4.24 4.91 -6.26
C VAL A 26 -3.87 3.82 -7.27
N ALA A 27 -3.92 2.55 -6.87
CA ALA A 27 -3.65 1.43 -7.77
C ALA A 27 -4.64 1.40 -8.94
N THR A 28 -5.91 1.69 -8.68
CA THR A 28 -6.93 1.76 -9.72
C THR A 28 -6.66 2.90 -10.68
N THR A 29 -6.35 4.09 -10.16
CA THR A 29 -5.99 5.25 -10.99
C THR A 29 -4.76 4.95 -11.84
N LEU A 30 -3.76 4.28 -11.27
CA LEU A 30 -2.55 3.88 -11.95
C LEU A 30 -2.86 2.92 -13.11
N ALA A 31 -3.74 1.96 -12.90
CA ALA A 31 -4.14 1.01 -13.94
C ALA A 31 -4.82 1.71 -15.11
N PHE A 32 -5.72 2.64 -14.84
CA PHE A 32 -6.36 3.44 -15.89
C PHE A 32 -5.34 4.29 -16.66
N ALA A 33 -4.41 4.91 -15.95
CA ALA A 33 -3.36 5.71 -16.58
C ALA A 33 -2.48 4.85 -17.49
N GLN A 34 -2.18 3.62 -17.10
CA GLN A 34 -1.39 2.67 -17.91
C GLN A 34 -2.09 2.35 -19.23
N ASP A 35 -3.41 2.16 -19.19
CA ASP A 35 -4.18 1.81 -20.39
C ASP A 35 -4.16 2.92 -21.44
N GLU A 36 -4.03 4.16 -21.04
CA GLU A 36 -4.09 5.32 -21.92
C GLU A 36 -2.70 5.89 -22.23
N ALA A 37 -1.65 5.35 -21.65
CA ALA A 37 -0.34 5.97 -21.67
C ALA A 37 0.41 5.76 -23.00
N SER A 38 1.20 6.77 -23.40
CA SER A 38 2.25 6.60 -24.39
C SER A 38 3.31 5.65 -23.83
N ARG A 39 4.18 5.12 -24.74
CA ARG A 39 5.20 4.16 -24.34
C ARG A 39 6.11 4.69 -23.22
N ILE A 40 6.57 5.93 -23.34
CA ILE A 40 7.48 6.54 -22.36
C ILE A 40 6.76 6.70 -21.01
N ARG A 41 5.53 7.19 -21.03
CA ARG A 41 4.73 7.38 -19.83
C ARG A 41 4.40 6.03 -19.18
N TYR A 42 4.15 5.00 -20.00
CA TYR A 42 3.86 3.66 -19.50
C TYR A 42 5.02 3.10 -18.66
N GLU A 43 6.26 3.30 -19.11
CA GLU A 43 7.43 2.85 -18.34
C GLU A 43 7.52 3.54 -16.98
N THR A 44 7.25 4.83 -16.93
CA THR A 44 7.20 5.57 -15.66
C THR A 44 6.12 5.01 -14.75
N LEU A 45 4.94 4.72 -15.31
CA LEU A 45 3.83 4.16 -14.53
C LEU A 45 4.14 2.77 -13.99
N LEU A 46 4.87 1.94 -14.76
CA LEU A 46 5.31 0.64 -14.25
C LEU A 46 6.26 0.78 -13.06
N GLN A 47 7.17 1.76 -13.09
CA GLN A 47 8.06 2.02 -11.97
C GLN A 47 7.29 2.44 -10.72
N LEU A 48 6.27 3.28 -10.88
CA LEU A 48 5.40 3.68 -9.78
C LEU A 48 4.64 2.48 -9.20
N GLU A 49 4.13 1.61 -10.08
CA GLU A 49 3.44 0.40 -9.66
C GLU A 49 4.34 -0.53 -8.87
N ASP A 50 5.56 -0.77 -9.36
CA ASP A 50 6.51 -1.65 -8.68
C ASP A 50 6.86 -1.10 -7.29
N ALA A 51 7.09 0.20 -7.17
CA ALA A 51 7.40 0.82 -5.89
C ALA A 51 6.22 0.71 -4.92
N LEU A 52 5.00 0.89 -5.41
CA LEU A 52 3.79 0.77 -4.59
C LEU A 52 3.59 -0.66 -4.09
N LEU A 53 3.72 -1.64 -4.97
CA LEU A 53 3.58 -3.04 -4.61
C LEU A 53 4.63 -3.48 -3.59
N GLU A 54 5.87 -3.04 -3.77
CA GLU A 54 6.94 -3.37 -2.84
C GLU A 54 6.69 -2.75 -1.46
N ALA A 55 6.36 -1.47 -1.42
CA ALA A 55 6.13 -0.76 -0.15
C ALA A 55 4.92 -1.30 0.60
N CYS A 56 3.91 -1.78 -0.13
CA CYS A 56 2.65 -2.23 0.46
C CYS A 56 2.55 -3.75 0.61
N ALA A 57 3.64 -4.49 0.34
CA ALA A 57 3.62 -5.96 0.35
C ALA A 57 3.14 -6.53 1.68
N ASP A 58 3.63 -6.00 2.81
CA ASP A 58 3.24 -6.51 4.13
C ASP A 58 1.79 -6.19 4.45
N LEU A 59 1.33 -4.99 4.11
CA LEU A 59 -0.06 -4.59 4.32
C LEU A 59 -1.00 -5.47 3.49
N ASN A 60 -0.61 -5.76 2.25
CA ASN A 60 -1.37 -6.62 1.35
C ASN A 60 -1.40 -8.06 1.86
N ALA A 61 -0.30 -8.53 2.47
CA ALA A 61 -0.25 -9.87 3.09
C ALA A 61 -1.22 -9.95 4.28
N LEU A 62 -1.33 -8.88 5.07
CA LEU A 62 -2.31 -8.82 6.15
C LEU A 62 -3.74 -8.87 5.61
N ALA A 63 -4.01 -8.12 4.55
CA ALA A 63 -5.35 -8.13 3.92
C ALA A 63 -5.71 -9.52 3.44
N ALA A 64 -4.76 -10.21 2.78
CA ALA A 64 -4.98 -11.57 2.29
C ALA A 64 -5.21 -12.56 3.44
N ALA A 65 -4.42 -12.44 4.52
CA ALA A 65 -4.57 -13.31 5.69
C ALA A 65 -5.94 -13.13 6.36
N ARG A 66 -6.41 -11.88 6.47
CA ARG A 66 -7.74 -11.61 7.02
C ARG A 66 -8.85 -12.16 6.15
N ARG A 67 -8.73 -11.98 4.83
CA ARG A 67 -9.70 -12.51 3.88
C ARG A 67 -9.80 -14.04 3.97
N ASP A 68 -8.65 -14.69 4.11
CA ASP A 68 -8.56 -16.15 4.13
C ASP A 68 -8.66 -16.72 5.55
N ASN A 69 -8.89 -15.88 6.55
CA ASN A 69 -8.99 -16.25 7.96
C ASN A 69 -7.75 -17.01 8.44
N ARG A 70 -6.55 -16.53 8.02
CA ARG A 70 -5.25 -17.11 8.38
C ARG A 70 -4.54 -16.24 9.41
N ALA A 71 -3.76 -16.89 10.27
CA ALA A 71 -2.90 -16.19 11.22
C ALA A 71 -1.70 -15.55 10.49
N LEU A 72 -1.28 -14.38 10.94
CA LEU A 72 -0.11 -13.70 10.44
C LEU A 72 1.13 -14.13 11.23
N GLY A 73 2.23 -14.40 10.51
CA GLY A 73 3.49 -14.76 11.17
C GLY A 73 4.06 -13.63 12.02
N ARG A 74 4.82 -14.01 13.06
CA ARG A 74 5.37 -13.03 14.02
C ARG A 74 6.32 -12.02 13.37
N ARG A 75 7.16 -12.47 12.42
CA ARG A 75 8.10 -11.59 11.73
C ARG A 75 7.37 -10.51 10.94
N LEU A 76 6.30 -10.90 10.27
CA LEU A 76 5.49 -9.97 9.51
C LEU A 76 4.80 -8.97 10.44
N GLN A 77 4.25 -9.46 11.56
CA GLN A 77 3.65 -8.59 12.56
C GLN A 77 4.65 -7.54 13.08
N ALA A 78 5.88 -7.98 13.35
CA ALA A 78 6.92 -7.07 13.84
C ALA A 78 7.27 -6.00 12.82
N ARG A 79 7.32 -6.37 11.53
CA ARG A 79 7.63 -5.41 10.45
C ARG A 79 6.52 -4.40 10.19
N MET A 80 5.27 -4.75 10.51
CA MET A 80 4.11 -3.89 10.17
C MET A 80 4.20 -2.50 10.80
N ALA A 81 4.85 -2.38 11.96
CA ALA A 81 5.02 -1.07 12.60
C ALA A 81 5.80 -0.09 11.72
N THR A 82 6.71 -0.60 10.88
CA THR A 82 7.52 0.19 9.97
C THR A 82 6.96 0.18 8.55
N THR A 83 6.50 -0.98 8.07
CA THR A 83 6.12 -1.14 6.67
C THR A 83 4.74 -0.57 6.35
N ALA A 84 3.81 -0.53 7.31
CA ALA A 84 2.52 0.09 7.06
C ALA A 84 2.65 1.61 6.82
N PRO A 85 3.40 2.38 7.64
CA PRO A 85 3.65 3.78 7.33
C PRO A 85 4.40 3.98 6.00
N SER A 86 5.31 3.08 5.65
CA SER A 86 6.01 3.13 4.36
C SER A 86 5.04 2.96 3.20
N CYS A 87 4.08 2.04 3.33
CA CYS A 87 3.02 1.87 2.33
C CYS A 87 2.20 3.15 2.19
N GLU A 88 1.81 3.76 3.29
CA GLU A 88 1.06 5.02 3.28
C GLU A 88 1.83 6.12 2.57
N ALA A 89 3.09 6.32 2.93
CA ALA A 89 3.93 7.36 2.33
C ALA A 89 4.11 7.15 0.82
N THR A 90 4.36 5.91 0.41
CA THR A 90 4.53 5.58 -1.01
C THR A 90 3.22 5.76 -1.79
N THR A 91 2.09 5.39 -1.18
CA THR A 91 0.77 5.61 -1.79
C THR A 91 0.54 7.10 -2.07
N ARG A 92 0.86 7.95 -1.12
CA ARG A 92 0.68 9.41 -1.28
C ARG A 92 1.63 9.98 -2.32
N ARG A 93 2.89 9.54 -2.33
CA ARG A 93 3.85 9.97 -3.37
C ARG A 93 3.40 9.52 -4.75
N THR A 94 2.86 8.32 -4.87
CA THR A 94 2.35 7.81 -6.15
C THR A 94 1.17 8.64 -6.62
N SER A 95 0.26 8.99 -5.73
CA SER A 95 -0.87 9.84 -6.05
C SER A 95 -0.41 11.21 -6.55
N GLU A 96 0.57 11.81 -5.88
CA GLU A 96 1.13 13.10 -6.30
C GLU A 96 1.81 13.01 -7.66
N ALA A 97 2.55 11.93 -7.90
CA ALA A 97 3.21 11.72 -9.19
C ALA A 97 2.18 11.57 -10.32
N LEU A 98 1.08 10.87 -10.06
CA LEU A 98 -0.01 10.72 -11.05
C LEU A 98 -0.65 12.06 -11.37
N ASP A 99 -0.85 12.91 -10.37
CA ASP A 99 -1.43 14.23 -10.57
C ASP A 99 -0.52 15.14 -11.40
N ALA A 100 0.79 14.91 -11.37
CA ALA A 100 1.78 15.70 -12.10
C ALA A 100 2.00 15.25 -13.54
N LEU A 101 1.45 14.11 -13.94
CA LEU A 101 1.63 13.59 -15.30
C LEU A 101 0.73 14.28 -16.34
#